data_89599d4910dd4b625ac233ed9f21c8c5
#
_entry.id   89599d4910dd4b625ac233ed9f21c8c5
#
_cell.length_a   1.000
_cell.length_b   1.000
_cell.length_c   1.000
_cell.angle_alpha   90.00
_cell.angle_beta   90.00
_cell.angle_gamma   90.00
#
_symmetry.space_group_name_H-M   'P 1'
#
loop_
_entity.id
_entity.type
_entity.pdbx_description
1 polymer ?
#
loop_
_entity_poly.entity_id
_entity_poly.type
_entity_poly.pdbx_seq_one_letter_code
_entity_poly.pdbx_strand_id
1 'polypeptide(L)'
;MAPKVSSDLFSQIVNSGPGSFLAKQLGVPQPETLRRYRPGDPPLAGSLLIGGEGRMVEALRAALAKDYDLVGNNLGGRWADQFGGLVFDATGITTPEGLKGLYEFFTPLLRNLGHSARVAVVGTTPDAAASPHERIAQRALEGFTRSLGKELRNGTTVALVYVSPDAKPAATGLESTMRFILSAKSAYVDGQVFYIGEADATPPADWIWAAIFVWELARPPLWLFLLFLLTATSAHGLKVLVKGRGPTHSG
;
A
#
# COMPACT_ATOMS: atom_id res chain seq x y z
N MET A 1 17.40 -21.24 -13.05
CA MET A 1 18.37 -20.88 -12.01
C MET A 1 18.09 -19.43 -11.63
N ALA A 2 17.40 -19.19 -10.52
CA ALA A 2 17.03 -17.86 -10.07
C ALA A 2 18.28 -17.14 -9.51
N PRO A 3 18.49 -15.84 -9.77
CA PRO A 3 19.63 -15.12 -9.22
C PRO A 3 19.52 -15.09 -7.69
N LYS A 4 20.58 -15.52 -7.01
CA LYS A 4 20.76 -15.33 -5.57
C LYS A 4 20.73 -13.80 -5.32
N VAL A 5 19.66 -13.34 -4.67
CA VAL A 5 19.63 -11.99 -4.11
C VAL A 5 20.82 -11.88 -3.15
N SER A 6 21.72 -10.95 -3.44
CA SER A 6 22.82 -10.62 -2.56
C SER A 6 22.21 -10.18 -1.23
N SER A 7 22.25 -11.06 -0.22
CA SER A 7 21.98 -10.66 1.14
C SER A 7 23.02 -9.61 1.50
N ASP A 8 22.54 -8.45 1.93
CA ASP A 8 23.37 -7.34 2.33
C ASP A 8 24.43 -7.84 3.35
N LEU A 9 25.71 -7.65 3.04
CA LEU A 9 26.83 -8.08 3.88
C LEU A 9 26.67 -7.59 5.31
N PHE A 10 26.11 -6.39 5.50
CA PHE A 10 25.78 -5.83 6.79
C PHE A 10 24.77 -6.70 7.56
N SER A 11 23.69 -7.10 6.92
CA SER A 11 22.68 -7.99 7.51
C SER A 11 23.24 -9.37 7.86
N GLN A 12 24.17 -9.88 7.08
CA GLN A 12 24.84 -11.16 7.38
C GLN A 12 25.77 -11.05 8.57
N ILE A 13 26.55 -9.97 8.66
CA ILE A 13 27.48 -9.74 9.78
C ILE A 13 26.70 -9.52 11.08
N VAL A 14 25.68 -8.66 11.07
CA VAL A 14 24.87 -8.31 12.26
C VAL A 14 24.03 -9.49 12.74
N ASN A 15 23.56 -10.37 11.86
CA ASN A 15 22.79 -11.56 12.21
C ASN A 15 23.65 -12.81 12.45
N SER A 16 24.96 -12.75 12.27
CA SER A 16 25.86 -13.83 12.69
C SER A 16 25.98 -13.85 14.23
N GLY A 17 26.17 -15.03 14.82
CA GLY A 17 26.24 -15.18 16.29
C GLY A 17 27.19 -14.19 16.98
N PRO A 18 28.45 -14.01 16.52
CA PRO A 18 29.37 -13.01 17.08
C PRO A 18 28.94 -11.57 16.77
N GLY A 19 28.41 -11.31 15.58
CA GLY A 19 27.95 -9.98 15.17
C GLY A 19 26.71 -9.50 15.90
N SER A 20 25.78 -10.40 16.21
CA SER A 20 24.57 -10.07 16.99
C SER A 20 24.88 -9.71 18.44
N PHE A 21 25.89 -10.35 19.02
CA PHE A 21 26.38 -10.04 20.39
C PHE A 21 27.00 -8.64 20.42
N LEU A 22 27.88 -8.32 19.46
CA LEU A 22 28.51 -7.00 19.34
C LEU A 22 27.48 -5.91 19.04
N ALA A 23 26.50 -6.17 18.16
CA ALA A 23 25.44 -5.22 17.83
C ALA A 23 24.58 -4.88 19.06
N LYS A 24 24.24 -5.88 19.89
CA LYS A 24 23.52 -5.65 21.15
C LYS A 24 24.34 -4.82 22.14
N GLN A 25 25.63 -5.08 22.25
CA GLN A 25 26.52 -4.38 23.19
C GLN A 25 26.78 -2.92 22.78
N LEU A 26 26.79 -2.66 21.47
CA LEU A 26 26.97 -1.32 20.89
C LEU A 26 25.66 -0.56 20.69
N GLY A 27 24.49 -1.14 21.03
CA GLY A 27 23.18 -0.51 20.83
C GLY A 27 22.81 -0.32 19.35
N VAL A 28 23.44 -1.07 18.43
CA VAL A 28 23.13 -1.00 17.00
C VAL A 28 21.79 -1.70 16.74
N PRO A 29 20.80 -1.03 16.11
CA PRO A 29 19.52 -1.64 15.77
C PRO A 29 19.72 -2.86 14.87
N GLN A 30 19.19 -4.00 15.29
CA GLN A 30 19.21 -5.19 14.44
C GLN A 30 18.10 -5.05 13.38
N PRO A 31 18.40 -5.29 12.10
CA PRO A 31 17.38 -5.27 11.07
C PRO A 31 16.37 -6.39 11.30
N GLU A 32 15.08 -6.03 11.29
CA GLU A 32 13.99 -6.98 11.43
C GLU A 32 13.94 -7.96 10.26
N THR A 33 13.73 -9.23 10.56
CA THR A 33 13.54 -10.24 9.51
C THR A 33 12.13 -10.17 8.97
N LEU A 34 11.95 -9.57 7.80
CA LEU A 34 10.64 -9.42 7.17
C LEU A 34 10.17 -10.72 6.55
N ARG A 35 8.88 -11.04 6.71
CA ARG A 35 8.23 -12.14 6.03
C ARG A 35 8.22 -11.87 4.52
N ARG A 36 8.83 -12.76 3.75
CA ARG A 36 8.89 -12.69 2.28
C ARG A 36 7.72 -13.44 1.66
N TYR A 37 7.17 -12.87 0.59
CA TYR A 37 6.15 -13.55 -0.20
C TYR A 37 6.71 -14.81 -0.84
N ARG A 38 5.99 -15.92 -0.67
CA ARG A 38 6.21 -17.19 -1.38
C ARG A 38 4.89 -17.66 -1.96
N PRO A 39 4.84 -18.08 -3.23
CA PRO A 39 3.63 -18.68 -3.80
C PRO A 39 3.17 -19.88 -2.98
N GLY A 40 1.87 -19.93 -2.65
CA GLY A 40 1.28 -20.99 -1.84
C GLY A 40 1.26 -20.74 -0.33
N ASP A 41 2.01 -19.76 0.18
CA ASP A 41 1.89 -19.37 1.59
C ASP A 41 0.56 -18.63 1.85
N PRO A 42 -0.03 -18.78 3.05
CA PRO A 42 -1.18 -17.98 3.45
C PRO A 42 -0.84 -16.49 3.40
N PRO A 43 -1.80 -15.61 3.07
CA PRO A 43 -1.53 -14.18 2.93
C PRO A 43 -1.03 -13.55 4.23
N LEU A 44 -1.58 -13.94 5.38
CA LEU A 44 -1.19 -13.49 6.71
C LEU A 44 -0.67 -14.65 7.57
N ALA A 45 0.14 -14.33 8.57
CA ALA A 45 0.58 -15.27 9.60
C ALA A 45 -0.30 -15.08 10.84
N GLY A 46 -1.56 -15.51 10.77
CA GLY A 46 -2.55 -15.38 11.82
C GLY A 46 -3.87 -14.80 11.32
N SER A 47 -4.82 -14.66 12.23
CA SER A 47 -6.18 -14.24 11.94
C SER A 47 -6.27 -12.75 11.56
N LEU A 48 -7.31 -12.39 10.82
CA LEU A 48 -7.63 -11.03 10.41
C LEU A 48 -8.87 -10.53 11.16
N LEU A 49 -8.75 -9.43 11.86
CA LEU A 49 -9.87 -8.74 12.48
C LEU A 49 -10.27 -7.51 11.67
N ILE A 50 -11.54 -7.41 11.31
CA ILE A 50 -12.13 -6.26 10.63
C ILE A 50 -13.10 -5.58 11.58
N GLY A 51 -12.85 -4.31 11.90
CA GLY A 51 -13.69 -3.47 12.77
C GLY A 51 -14.06 -2.15 12.12
N GLY A 52 -14.72 -1.28 12.89
CA GLY A 52 -15.29 -0.02 12.43
C GLY A 52 -16.77 -0.15 12.08
N GLU A 53 -17.40 0.99 11.82
CA GLU A 53 -18.84 1.11 11.50
C GLU A 53 -19.05 1.83 10.16
N GLY A 54 -18.07 1.72 9.27
CA GLY A 54 -18.11 2.37 7.96
C GLY A 54 -18.89 1.56 6.91
N ARG A 55 -19.12 2.19 5.77
CA ARG A 55 -19.87 1.63 4.63
C ARG A 55 -19.14 0.47 3.94
N MET A 56 -17.84 0.24 4.23
CA MET A 56 -17.02 -0.77 3.58
C MET A 56 -16.88 -2.07 4.37
N VAL A 57 -17.32 -2.14 5.63
CA VAL A 57 -17.15 -3.32 6.50
C VAL A 57 -17.63 -4.60 5.83
N GLU A 58 -18.89 -4.61 5.36
CA GLU A 58 -19.49 -5.82 4.78
C GLU A 58 -18.81 -6.23 3.46
N ALA A 59 -18.46 -5.25 2.62
CA ALA A 59 -17.74 -5.51 1.39
C ALA A 59 -16.33 -6.08 1.65
N LEU A 60 -15.63 -5.56 2.66
CA LEU A 60 -14.33 -6.06 3.09
C LEU A 60 -14.43 -7.49 3.63
N ARG A 61 -15.43 -7.77 4.44
CA ARG A 61 -15.68 -9.13 4.95
C ARG A 61 -15.95 -10.10 3.81
N ALA A 62 -16.85 -9.75 2.91
CA ALA A 62 -17.20 -10.59 1.76
C ALA A 62 -16.00 -10.84 0.83
N ALA A 63 -15.20 -9.80 0.54
CA ALA A 63 -14.05 -9.90 -0.34
C ALA A 63 -12.90 -10.74 0.24
N LEU A 64 -12.72 -10.72 1.57
CA LEU A 64 -11.58 -11.34 2.24
C LEU A 64 -11.90 -12.71 2.86
N ALA A 65 -13.17 -13.06 3.05
CA ALA A 65 -13.60 -14.29 3.74
C ALA A 65 -13.04 -15.58 3.13
N LYS A 66 -12.78 -15.59 1.82
CA LYS A 66 -12.33 -16.80 1.12
C LYS A 66 -10.90 -17.22 1.49
N ASP A 67 -10.02 -16.24 1.66
CA ASP A 67 -8.57 -16.49 1.73
C ASP A 67 -7.95 -16.07 3.07
N TYR A 68 -8.75 -15.46 3.95
CA TYR A 68 -8.32 -14.98 5.26
C TYR A 68 -9.15 -15.61 6.37
N ASP A 69 -8.47 -15.97 7.46
CA ASP A 69 -9.13 -16.41 8.69
C ASP A 69 -9.71 -15.19 9.41
N LEU A 70 -11.01 -14.91 9.17
CA LEU A 70 -11.69 -13.76 9.74
C LEU A 70 -12.18 -14.05 11.16
N VAL A 71 -11.75 -13.23 12.12
CA VAL A 71 -12.25 -13.30 13.49
C VAL A 71 -13.50 -12.45 13.61
N GLY A 72 -14.53 -13.00 14.26
CA GLY A 72 -15.74 -12.25 14.60
C GLY A 72 -15.49 -11.18 15.66
N ASN A 73 -16.32 -10.13 15.68
CA ASN A 73 -16.22 -9.00 16.62
C ASN A 73 -16.50 -9.38 18.10
N ASN A 74 -16.76 -10.64 18.43
CA ASN A 74 -17.00 -11.06 19.80
C ASN A 74 -15.69 -11.11 20.59
N LEU A 75 -15.28 -9.92 21.05
CA LEU A 75 -14.06 -9.67 21.83
C LEU A 75 -14.10 -10.22 23.28
N GLY A 76 -15.08 -11.09 23.60
CA GLY A 76 -15.28 -11.64 24.95
C GLY A 76 -14.36 -12.81 25.32
N GLY A 77 -13.45 -13.24 24.47
CA GLY A 77 -12.52 -14.35 24.71
C GLY A 77 -11.08 -13.90 24.91
N ARG A 78 -10.32 -14.64 25.71
CA ARG A 78 -8.87 -14.51 25.76
C ARG A 78 -8.32 -14.73 24.35
N TRP A 79 -7.59 -13.74 23.85
CA TRP A 79 -6.82 -13.86 22.60
C TRP A 79 -5.74 -14.91 22.80
N ALA A 80 -6.00 -16.14 22.40
CA ALA A 80 -5.01 -17.20 22.43
C ALA A 80 -3.99 -17.05 21.29
N ASP A 81 -4.43 -16.45 20.17
CA ASP A 81 -3.65 -16.33 18.95
C ASP A 81 -3.33 -14.86 18.63
N GLN A 82 -2.17 -14.66 18.02
CA GLN A 82 -1.75 -13.35 17.57
C GLN A 82 -2.46 -12.99 16.25
N PHE A 83 -2.88 -11.73 16.12
CA PHE A 83 -3.44 -11.22 14.87
C PHE A 83 -2.37 -11.10 13.79
N GLY A 84 -2.61 -11.71 12.63
CA GLY A 84 -1.84 -11.49 11.43
C GLY A 84 -2.19 -10.16 10.75
N GLY A 85 -3.40 -9.64 10.99
CA GLY A 85 -3.85 -8.36 10.45
C GLY A 85 -5.00 -7.71 11.20
N LEU A 86 -5.03 -6.37 11.11
CA LEU A 86 -6.14 -5.54 11.60
C LEU A 86 -6.60 -4.61 10.47
N VAL A 87 -7.89 -4.53 10.27
CA VAL A 87 -8.51 -3.57 9.34
C VAL A 87 -9.56 -2.77 10.10
N PHE A 88 -9.50 -1.46 9.98
CA PHE A 88 -10.50 -0.56 10.55
C PHE A 88 -11.17 0.27 9.47
N ASP A 89 -12.48 0.13 9.34
CA ASP A 89 -13.27 0.95 8.43
C ASP A 89 -13.68 2.26 9.11
N ALA A 90 -12.99 3.33 8.75
CA ALA A 90 -13.20 4.69 9.21
C ALA A 90 -14.09 5.51 8.27
N THR A 91 -14.70 4.89 7.24
CA THR A 91 -15.56 5.63 6.29
C THR A 91 -16.83 6.16 6.91
N GLY A 92 -17.21 5.67 8.11
CA GLY A 92 -18.31 6.19 8.91
C GLY A 92 -17.93 7.37 9.80
N ILE A 93 -16.67 7.75 9.89
CA ILE A 93 -16.23 8.88 10.73
C ILE A 93 -16.48 10.19 9.99
N THR A 94 -17.52 10.91 10.43
CA THR A 94 -17.94 12.20 9.81
C THR A 94 -17.58 13.42 10.65
N THR A 95 -17.05 13.23 11.86
CA THR A 95 -16.62 14.32 12.75
C THR A 95 -15.31 13.99 13.45
N PRO A 96 -14.54 15.02 13.91
CA PRO A 96 -13.30 14.79 14.66
C PRO A 96 -13.49 13.94 15.93
N GLU A 97 -14.63 14.04 16.61
CA GLU A 97 -14.93 13.26 17.81
C GLU A 97 -15.02 11.75 17.49
N GLY A 98 -15.47 11.41 16.29
CA GLY A 98 -15.55 10.02 15.82
C GLY A 98 -14.17 9.34 15.70
N LEU A 99 -13.07 10.12 15.65
CA LEU A 99 -11.71 9.56 15.67
C LEU A 99 -11.40 8.77 16.96
N LYS A 100 -12.17 8.96 18.02
CA LYS A 100 -12.10 8.15 19.24
C LYS A 100 -12.25 6.65 18.94
N GLY A 101 -13.04 6.27 17.93
CA GLY A 101 -13.21 4.89 17.50
C GLY A 101 -11.88 4.21 17.08
N LEU A 102 -10.92 4.96 16.52
CA LEU A 102 -9.59 4.43 16.24
C LEU A 102 -8.86 4.02 17.53
N TYR A 103 -8.88 4.88 18.53
CA TYR A 103 -8.26 4.60 19.82
C TYR A 103 -8.90 3.38 20.48
N GLU A 104 -10.22 3.33 20.53
CA GLU A 104 -10.98 2.24 21.15
C GLU A 104 -10.74 0.90 20.46
N PHE A 105 -10.60 0.89 19.14
CA PHE A 105 -10.31 -0.31 18.38
C PHE A 105 -8.83 -0.75 18.51
N PHE A 106 -7.90 0.13 18.22
CA PHE A 106 -6.50 -0.26 18.12
C PHE A 106 -5.83 -0.49 19.48
N THR A 107 -6.11 0.32 20.51
CA THR A 107 -5.40 0.26 21.80
C THR A 107 -5.39 -1.13 22.45
N PRO A 108 -6.51 -1.87 22.54
CA PRO A 108 -6.51 -3.20 23.13
C PRO A 108 -5.85 -4.27 22.24
N LEU A 109 -5.74 -4.03 20.93
CA LEU A 109 -5.35 -5.04 19.95
C LEU A 109 -3.88 -5.00 19.56
N LEU A 110 -3.23 -3.82 19.63
CA LEU A 110 -1.86 -3.64 19.14
C LEU A 110 -0.85 -4.56 19.82
N ARG A 111 -1.06 -4.90 21.09
CA ARG A 111 -0.17 -5.80 21.85
C ARG A 111 -0.26 -7.26 21.40
N ASN A 112 -1.33 -7.60 20.69
CA ASN A 112 -1.59 -8.96 20.22
C ASN A 112 -1.28 -9.12 18.72
N LEU A 113 -0.58 -8.15 18.11
CA LEU A 113 -0.10 -8.28 16.74
C LEU A 113 1.06 -9.28 16.66
N GLY A 114 0.99 -10.16 15.68
CA GLY A 114 2.05 -11.08 15.33
C GLY A 114 3.21 -10.41 14.61
N HIS A 115 4.26 -11.18 14.38
CA HIS A 115 5.40 -10.74 13.56
C HIS A 115 4.97 -10.52 12.11
N SER A 116 5.44 -9.42 11.53
CA SER A 116 5.10 -9.03 10.14
C SER A 116 3.58 -8.87 9.91
N ALA A 117 2.85 -8.43 10.93
CA ALA A 117 1.42 -8.16 10.80
C ALA A 117 1.13 -7.02 9.81
N ARG A 118 -0.10 -6.94 9.35
CA ARG A 118 -0.57 -5.92 8.41
C ARG A 118 -1.73 -5.15 9.01
N VAL A 119 -1.61 -3.84 9.04
CA VAL A 119 -2.65 -2.94 9.54
C VAL A 119 -3.14 -2.08 8.38
N ALA A 120 -4.44 -2.00 8.20
CA ALA A 120 -5.05 -1.12 7.21
C ALA A 120 -6.16 -0.28 7.84
N VAL A 121 -6.17 1.00 7.49
CA VAL A 121 -7.28 1.91 7.78
C VAL A 121 -7.97 2.22 6.46
N VAL A 122 -9.28 2.13 6.42
CA VAL A 122 -10.08 2.48 5.23
C VAL A 122 -10.85 3.76 5.54
N GLY A 123 -10.66 4.81 4.76
CA GLY A 123 -11.30 6.10 4.95
C GLY A 123 -12.04 6.60 3.71
N THR A 124 -12.80 7.66 3.85
CA THR A 124 -13.39 8.41 2.73
C THR A 124 -12.39 9.43 2.21
N THR A 125 -12.28 9.59 0.89
CA THR A 125 -11.41 10.60 0.26
C THR A 125 -11.72 11.99 0.81
N PRO A 126 -10.78 12.69 1.47
CA PRO A 126 -11.07 13.95 2.16
C PRO A 126 -11.60 15.05 1.25
N ASP A 127 -11.13 15.11 0.00
CA ASP A 127 -11.55 16.16 -0.95
C ASP A 127 -12.98 15.93 -1.48
N ALA A 128 -13.51 14.71 -1.34
CA ALA A 128 -14.86 14.34 -1.68
C ALA A 128 -15.79 14.20 -0.44
N ALA A 129 -15.33 14.63 0.74
CA ALA A 129 -16.11 14.60 1.97
C ALA A 129 -17.33 15.54 1.90
N ALA A 130 -18.46 15.11 2.45
CA ALA A 130 -19.72 15.84 2.41
C ALA A 130 -19.72 17.11 3.28
N SER A 131 -18.83 17.20 4.27
CA SER A 131 -18.76 18.34 5.19
C SER A 131 -17.32 18.71 5.55
N PRO A 132 -17.07 19.97 6.00
CA PRO A 132 -15.76 20.36 6.52
C PRO A 132 -15.30 19.53 7.72
N HIS A 133 -16.22 19.12 8.61
CA HIS A 133 -15.89 18.29 9.77
C HIS A 133 -15.44 16.90 9.34
N GLU A 134 -16.13 16.29 8.41
CA GLU A 134 -15.75 15.00 7.82
C GLU A 134 -14.38 15.11 7.13
N ARG A 135 -14.16 16.17 6.35
CA ARG A 135 -12.87 16.41 5.69
C ARG A 135 -11.72 16.46 6.70
N ILE A 136 -11.90 17.18 7.81
CA ILE A 136 -10.89 17.28 8.88
C ILE A 136 -10.65 15.90 9.50
N ALA A 137 -11.72 15.18 9.84
CA ALA A 137 -11.62 13.85 10.44
C ALA A 137 -10.93 12.85 9.52
N GLN A 138 -11.33 12.79 8.24
CA GLN A 138 -10.73 11.89 7.26
C GLN A 138 -9.27 12.25 6.96
N ARG A 139 -8.91 13.53 6.90
CA ARG A 139 -7.52 13.97 6.73
C ARG A 139 -6.63 13.58 7.90
N ALA A 140 -7.16 13.55 9.12
CA ALA A 140 -6.43 13.13 10.32
C ALA A 140 -5.98 11.66 10.26
N LEU A 141 -6.65 10.80 9.47
CA LEU A 141 -6.27 9.41 9.29
C LEU A 141 -4.85 9.25 8.72
N GLU A 142 -4.37 10.18 7.91
CA GLU A 142 -2.98 10.15 7.41
C GLU A 142 -1.96 10.30 8.54
N GLY A 143 -2.21 11.27 9.43
CA GLY A 143 -1.38 11.48 10.61
C GLY A 143 -1.36 10.25 11.52
N PHE A 144 -2.53 9.68 11.78
CA PHE A 144 -2.67 8.44 12.55
C PHE A 144 -1.90 7.29 11.92
N THR A 145 -2.10 7.03 10.64
CA THR A 145 -1.44 5.93 9.90
C THR A 145 0.09 6.03 9.96
N ARG A 146 0.63 7.23 9.69
CA ARG A 146 2.08 7.47 9.73
C ARG A 146 2.66 7.38 11.14
N SER A 147 1.92 7.85 12.16
CA SER A 147 2.35 7.72 13.55
C SER A 147 2.33 6.27 13.99
N LEU A 148 1.27 5.54 13.67
CA LEU A 148 1.16 4.13 14.02
C LEU A 148 2.25 3.28 13.34
N GLY A 149 2.56 3.55 12.06
CA GLY A 149 3.64 2.86 11.35
C GLY A 149 5.02 3.06 12.00
N LYS A 150 5.28 4.25 12.56
CA LYS A 150 6.54 4.52 13.28
C LYS A 150 6.63 3.79 14.64
N GLU A 151 5.50 3.59 15.30
CA GLU A 151 5.45 2.96 16.62
C GLU A 151 5.44 1.43 16.56
N LEU A 152 4.85 0.87 15.51
CA LEU A 152 4.81 -0.58 15.34
C LEU A 152 6.18 -1.13 14.92
N ARG A 153 6.52 -2.25 15.51
CA ARG A 153 7.81 -2.96 15.30
C ARG A 153 7.54 -4.34 14.70
N ASN A 154 8.56 -5.19 14.72
CA ASN A 154 8.49 -6.59 14.30
C ASN A 154 8.07 -6.76 12.82
N GLY A 155 8.46 -5.82 11.94
CA GLY A 155 8.14 -5.86 10.51
C GLY A 155 6.65 -5.65 10.20
N THR A 156 5.88 -5.12 11.15
CA THR A 156 4.48 -4.73 10.93
C THR A 156 4.42 -3.48 10.05
N THR A 157 3.46 -3.43 9.13
CA THR A 157 3.24 -2.26 8.26
C THR A 157 1.82 -1.74 8.41
N VAL A 158 1.66 -0.43 8.24
CA VAL A 158 0.39 0.28 8.32
C VAL A 158 0.13 1.00 7.00
N ALA A 159 -1.08 0.86 6.45
CA ALA A 159 -1.48 1.56 5.23
C ALA A 159 -2.86 2.20 5.39
N LEU A 160 -3.08 3.30 4.68
CA LEU A 160 -4.38 3.96 4.57
C LEU A 160 -4.93 3.79 3.16
N VAL A 161 -6.20 3.44 3.06
CA VAL A 161 -6.92 3.33 1.79
C VAL A 161 -8.09 4.30 1.80
N TYR A 162 -8.00 5.35 1.04
CA TYR A 162 -9.12 6.25 0.80
C TYR A 162 -10.01 5.71 -0.32
N VAL A 163 -11.30 5.67 -0.06
CA VAL A 163 -12.32 5.23 -1.02
C VAL A 163 -13.23 6.40 -1.34
N SER A 164 -13.38 6.73 -2.62
CA SER A 164 -14.32 7.77 -3.06
C SER A 164 -15.73 7.47 -2.57
N PRO A 165 -16.53 8.47 -2.13
CA PRO A 165 -17.94 8.27 -1.81
C PRO A 165 -18.73 7.62 -2.95
N ASP A 166 -18.37 7.93 -4.19
CA ASP A 166 -19.03 7.44 -5.40
C ASP A 166 -18.60 6.02 -5.80
N ALA A 167 -17.48 5.54 -5.23
CA ALA A 167 -17.02 4.17 -5.46
C ALA A 167 -17.97 3.17 -4.80
N LYS A 168 -18.49 2.24 -5.60
CA LYS A 168 -19.34 1.16 -5.07
C LYS A 168 -18.54 0.28 -4.12
N PRO A 169 -19.14 -0.22 -3.02
CA PRO A 169 -18.46 -1.10 -2.07
C PRO A 169 -17.82 -2.35 -2.71
N ALA A 170 -18.46 -2.88 -3.77
CA ALA A 170 -17.96 -4.01 -4.54
C ALA A 170 -16.95 -3.61 -5.63
N ALA A 171 -16.36 -2.39 -5.56
CA ALA A 171 -15.36 -1.97 -6.54
C ALA A 171 -14.14 -2.90 -6.53
N THR A 172 -13.80 -3.41 -7.68
CA THR A 172 -12.68 -4.36 -7.87
C THR A 172 -11.34 -3.83 -7.37
N GLY A 173 -11.16 -2.50 -7.38
CA GLY A 173 -9.96 -1.84 -6.87
C GLY A 173 -9.76 -1.99 -5.36
N LEU A 174 -10.83 -1.98 -4.56
CA LEU A 174 -10.72 -2.15 -3.10
C LEU A 174 -10.21 -3.56 -2.74
N GLU A 175 -10.83 -4.61 -3.31
CA GLU A 175 -10.41 -5.98 -3.04
C GLU A 175 -8.94 -6.22 -3.39
N SER A 176 -8.52 -5.86 -4.61
CA SER A 176 -7.15 -6.07 -5.07
C SER A 176 -6.13 -5.30 -4.24
N THR A 177 -6.44 -4.06 -3.85
CA THR A 177 -5.59 -3.24 -3.00
C THR A 177 -5.48 -3.83 -1.60
N MET A 178 -6.59 -4.26 -0.99
CA MET A 178 -6.57 -4.88 0.33
C MET A 178 -5.83 -6.21 0.33
N ARG A 179 -5.99 -7.05 -0.72
CA ARG A 179 -5.23 -8.29 -0.89
C ARG A 179 -3.72 -8.05 -1.02
N PHE A 180 -3.32 -6.96 -1.67
CA PHE A 180 -1.92 -6.55 -1.73
C PHE A 180 -1.42 -6.11 -0.36
N ILE A 181 -2.11 -5.17 0.29
CA ILE A 181 -1.73 -4.62 1.60
C ILE A 181 -1.67 -5.72 2.67
N LEU A 182 -2.67 -6.60 2.72
CA LEU A 182 -2.80 -7.69 3.68
C LEU A 182 -2.01 -8.94 3.28
N SER A 183 -0.86 -8.77 2.66
CA SER A 183 0.00 -9.89 2.25
C SER A 183 1.48 -9.57 2.48
N ALA A 184 2.33 -10.60 2.35
CA ALA A 184 3.77 -10.42 2.41
C ALA A 184 4.34 -9.63 1.21
N LYS A 185 3.55 -9.37 0.16
CA LYS A 185 3.94 -8.53 -0.99
C LYS A 185 4.18 -7.07 -0.59
N SER A 186 3.45 -6.58 0.43
CA SER A 186 3.53 -5.21 0.93
C SER A 186 4.57 -5.01 2.05
N ALA A 187 5.54 -5.92 2.21
CA ALA A 187 6.49 -5.91 3.32
C ALA A 187 7.30 -4.61 3.47
N TYR A 188 7.40 -3.82 2.42
CA TYR A 188 8.11 -2.53 2.40
C TYR A 188 7.17 -1.33 2.22
N VAL A 189 5.86 -1.56 2.29
CA VAL A 189 4.85 -0.51 2.11
C VAL A 189 4.31 -0.13 3.47
N ASP A 190 4.92 0.87 4.09
CA ASP A 190 4.54 1.37 5.41
C ASP A 190 4.25 2.87 5.39
N GLY A 191 3.24 3.30 6.14
CA GLY A 191 2.80 4.69 6.19
C GLY A 191 2.25 5.26 4.88
N GLN A 192 1.91 4.39 3.91
CA GLN A 192 1.47 4.80 2.57
C GLN A 192 -0.03 4.98 2.49
N VAL A 193 -0.44 5.87 1.56
CA VAL A 193 -1.84 6.18 1.27
C VAL A 193 -2.19 5.72 -0.15
N PHE A 194 -3.27 4.97 -0.26
CA PHE A 194 -3.84 4.50 -1.53
C PHE A 194 -5.17 5.19 -1.76
N TYR A 195 -5.52 5.43 -3.01
CA TYR A 195 -6.79 6.03 -3.40
C TYR A 195 -7.54 5.10 -4.34
N ILE A 196 -8.78 4.81 -3.98
CA ILE A 196 -9.74 4.04 -4.79
C ILE A 196 -10.78 5.02 -5.33
N GLY A 197 -10.75 5.22 -6.64
CA GLY A 197 -11.72 6.03 -7.37
C GLY A 197 -12.90 5.22 -7.86
N GLU A 198 -13.70 5.82 -8.74
CA GLU A 198 -14.70 5.11 -9.52
C GLU A 198 -14.05 4.09 -10.47
N ALA A 199 -14.76 2.98 -10.71
CA ALA A 199 -14.26 1.89 -11.55
C ALA A 199 -13.98 2.29 -13.02
N ASP A 200 -14.54 3.42 -13.46
CA ASP A 200 -14.45 3.91 -14.83
C ASP A 200 -13.31 4.92 -15.09
N ALA A 201 -12.44 5.16 -14.09
CA ALA A 201 -11.21 5.87 -14.36
C ALA A 201 -10.37 5.02 -15.31
N THR A 202 -10.59 5.17 -16.59
CA THR A 202 -9.68 4.66 -17.63
C THR A 202 -8.30 5.22 -17.26
N PRO A 203 -7.31 4.38 -16.95
CA PRO A 203 -5.97 4.91 -16.71
C PRO A 203 -5.63 5.75 -17.94
N PRO A 204 -5.02 6.95 -17.74
CA PRO A 204 -4.61 7.74 -18.88
C PRO A 204 -3.88 6.78 -19.83
N ALA A 205 -4.30 6.80 -21.09
CA ALA A 205 -3.69 5.96 -22.11
C ALA A 205 -2.27 6.46 -22.32
N ASP A 206 -1.44 6.18 -21.33
CA ASP A 206 -0.04 6.51 -21.33
C ASP A 206 0.59 5.48 -22.25
N TRP A 207 0.66 5.83 -23.55
CA TRP A 207 1.27 5.00 -24.58
C TRP A 207 2.69 4.56 -24.17
N ILE A 208 3.33 5.29 -23.25
CA ILE A 208 4.63 4.93 -22.65
C ILE A 208 4.51 3.62 -21.87
N TRP A 209 3.47 3.47 -21.05
CA TRP A 209 3.24 2.21 -20.32
C TRP A 209 2.86 1.06 -21.26
N ALA A 210 2.07 1.34 -22.27
CA ALA A 210 1.77 0.36 -23.31
C ALA A 210 3.03 -0.04 -24.09
N ALA A 211 3.90 0.90 -24.41
CA ALA A 211 5.18 0.63 -25.07
C ALA A 211 6.15 -0.17 -24.16
N ILE A 212 6.20 0.13 -22.86
CA ILE A 212 6.99 -0.65 -21.88
C ILE A 212 6.44 -2.07 -21.77
N PHE A 213 5.12 -2.23 -21.70
CA PHE A 213 4.49 -3.55 -21.61
C PHE A 213 4.74 -4.40 -22.86
N VAL A 214 4.62 -3.80 -24.06
CA VAL A 214 4.92 -4.48 -25.33
C VAL A 214 6.42 -4.81 -25.41
N TRP A 215 7.29 -3.94 -24.92
CA TRP A 215 8.73 -4.20 -24.82
C TRP A 215 9.05 -5.40 -23.93
N GLU A 216 8.44 -5.46 -22.74
CA GLU A 216 8.62 -6.56 -21.79
C GLU A 216 8.14 -7.91 -22.38
N LEU A 217 7.02 -7.87 -23.10
CA LEU A 217 6.42 -9.07 -23.69
C LEU A 217 7.18 -9.56 -24.94
N ALA A 218 7.64 -8.66 -25.78
CA ALA A 218 8.31 -8.98 -27.05
C ALA A 218 9.82 -9.09 -26.95
N ARG A 219 10.44 -8.62 -25.83
CA ARG A 219 11.90 -8.54 -25.65
C ARG A 219 12.64 -8.18 -26.94
N PRO A 220 12.28 -7.06 -27.61
CA PRO A 220 12.91 -6.69 -28.85
C PRO A 220 14.40 -6.40 -28.60
N PRO A 221 15.28 -6.69 -29.54
CA PRO A 221 16.72 -6.45 -29.38
C PRO A 221 17.00 -4.94 -29.20
N LEU A 222 17.99 -4.64 -28.39
CA LEU A 222 18.32 -3.28 -27.93
C LEU A 222 18.48 -2.25 -29.05
N TRP A 223 18.91 -2.68 -30.25
CA TRP A 223 19.07 -1.81 -31.42
C TRP A 223 17.73 -1.28 -31.97
N LEU A 224 16.62 -2.02 -31.82
CA LEU A 224 15.29 -1.55 -32.21
C LEU A 224 14.82 -0.41 -31.29
N PHE A 225 15.15 -0.46 -30.01
CA PHE A 225 14.85 0.61 -29.08
C PHE A 225 15.66 1.88 -29.38
N LEU A 226 16.93 1.73 -29.71
CA LEU A 226 17.78 2.84 -30.13
C LEU A 226 17.29 3.47 -31.44
N LEU A 227 16.81 2.67 -32.38
CA LEU A 227 16.22 3.16 -33.63
C LEU A 227 14.92 3.96 -33.37
N PHE A 228 14.08 3.49 -32.46
CA PHE A 228 12.86 4.19 -32.05
C PHE A 228 13.16 5.55 -31.38
N LEU A 229 14.14 5.60 -30.49
CA LEU A 229 14.60 6.84 -29.86
C LEU A 229 15.15 7.84 -30.89
N LEU A 230 15.92 7.36 -31.86
CA LEU A 230 16.48 8.20 -32.92
C LEU A 230 15.39 8.80 -33.84
N THR A 231 14.37 8.03 -34.17
CA THR A 231 13.24 8.51 -34.97
C THR A 231 12.33 9.46 -34.21
N ALA A 232 12.12 9.23 -32.91
CA ALA A 232 11.32 10.12 -32.06
C ALA A 232 12.00 11.49 -31.87
N THR A 233 13.32 11.51 -31.70
CA THR A 233 14.10 12.76 -31.57
C THR A 233 14.17 13.54 -32.89
N SER A 234 14.26 12.85 -34.04
CA SER A 234 14.28 13.52 -35.34
C SER A 234 12.92 14.14 -35.68
N ALA A 235 11.79 13.51 -35.28
CA ALA A 235 10.46 14.06 -35.48
C ALA A 235 10.20 15.33 -34.65
N HIS A 236 10.80 15.43 -33.44
CA HIS A 236 10.76 16.64 -32.63
C HIS A 236 11.65 17.76 -33.18
N GLY A 237 12.83 17.40 -33.66
CA GLY A 237 13.75 18.35 -34.31
C GLY A 237 13.18 18.99 -35.55
N LEU A 238 12.45 18.21 -36.36
CA LEU A 238 11.83 18.72 -37.59
C LEU A 238 10.67 19.71 -37.31
N LYS A 239 9.90 19.50 -36.24
CA LYS A 239 8.85 20.45 -35.84
C LYS A 239 9.38 21.80 -35.35
N VAL A 240 10.56 21.81 -34.71
CA VAL A 240 11.21 23.06 -34.28
C VAL A 240 11.80 23.83 -35.45
N LEU A 241 12.35 23.15 -36.45
CA LEU A 241 12.89 23.80 -37.68
C LEU A 241 11.80 24.40 -38.57
N VAL A 242 10.62 23.79 -38.66
CA VAL A 242 9.51 24.31 -39.49
C VAL A 242 8.81 25.51 -38.82
N LYS A 243 8.87 25.62 -37.50
CA LYS A 243 8.21 26.73 -36.76
C LYS A 243 9.07 28.02 -36.69
N GLY A 244 10.31 27.96 -37.12
CA GLY A 244 11.28 29.11 -37.08
C GLY A 244 11.32 30.02 -38.31
N ARG A 245 10.55 29.77 -39.37
CA ARG A 245 10.45 30.65 -40.53
C ARG A 245 9.08 31.33 -40.63
N GLY A 246 8.84 32.31 -39.77
CA GLY A 246 7.80 33.32 -39.99
C GLY A 246 8.32 34.40 -40.93
N PRO A 247 7.47 35.00 -41.81
CA PRO A 247 7.90 35.99 -42.77
C PRO A 247 8.35 37.29 -42.07
N THR A 248 9.56 37.74 -42.37
CA THR A 248 10.01 39.10 -42.09
C THR A 248 9.22 40.04 -42.98
N HIS A 249 8.31 40.83 -42.42
CA HIS A 249 7.75 41.99 -43.09
C HIS A 249 8.81 43.13 -43.02
N SER A 250 9.36 43.40 -44.17
CA SER A 250 10.01 44.67 -44.48
C SER A 250 8.94 45.65 -45.04
N GLY A 251 8.82 46.78 -44.42
CA GLY A 251 8.00 47.92 -44.84
C GLY A 251 8.17 49.07 -43.85
#